data_e7e520dc73b037d52371646a426e1036
#
_entry.id   e7e520dc73b037d52371646a426e1036
#
_cell.length_a   1.000
_cell.length_b   1.000
_cell.length_c   1.000
_cell.angle_alpha   90.00
_cell.angle_beta   90.00
_cell.angle_gamma   90.00
#
_symmetry.space_group_name_H-M   'P 1'
#
loop_
_entity.id
_entity.type
_entity.pdbx_description
1 polymer ?
#
loop_
_entity_poly.entity_id
_entity_poly.type
_entity_poly.pdbx_seq_one_letter_code
_entity_poly.pdbx_strand_id
1 'polypeptide(L)'
;RTLDWNQVVADLAKMHVSYLNSIYSKEVLDDWKAQRIMWNGKEISEYDYIGRHMGYRFTVTQVKISRVSQEKKKQTQSDTQSQISKSVITFTIKNTGFANLCEEAVCRLILTENNENVKAFEIKSDPRTWNSCTDTVIECPILQEVWTQQSQQTKLFLQLIRKRDGRIIEWAN
;
A
#
# COMPACT_ATOMS: atom_id res chain seq x y z
N ARG A 1 6.45 13.35 35.09
CA ARG A 1 6.55 11.91 34.83
C ARG A 1 6.95 11.76 33.37
N THR A 2 8.16 11.31 33.13
CA THR A 2 8.63 11.01 31.77
C THR A 2 7.82 9.80 31.27
N LEU A 3 6.97 10.00 30.26
CA LEU A 3 6.27 8.90 29.58
C LEU A 3 7.32 8.07 28.83
N ASP A 4 7.28 6.76 28.98
CA ASP A 4 8.09 5.88 28.15
C ASP A 4 7.63 6.00 26.70
N TRP A 5 8.50 6.47 25.82
CA TRP A 5 8.21 6.67 24.41
C TRP A 5 7.72 5.41 23.69
N ASN A 6 8.37 4.27 23.95
CA ASN A 6 7.98 3.00 23.34
C ASN A 6 6.56 2.59 23.75
N GLN A 7 6.22 2.84 25.02
CA GLN A 7 4.86 2.59 25.52
C GLN A 7 3.85 3.53 24.87
N VAL A 8 4.18 4.81 24.72
CA VAL A 8 3.30 5.78 24.02
C VAL A 8 3.01 5.32 22.60
N VAL A 9 4.03 4.94 21.82
CA VAL A 9 3.87 4.45 20.44
C VAL A 9 3.01 3.17 20.41
N ALA A 10 3.28 2.22 21.32
CA ALA A 10 2.51 0.98 21.40
C ALA A 10 1.03 1.23 21.74
N ASP A 11 0.75 2.15 22.65
CA ASP A 11 -0.62 2.49 23.04
C ASP A 11 -1.37 3.21 21.91
N LEU A 12 -0.72 4.15 21.19
CA LEU A 12 -1.30 4.83 20.03
C LEU A 12 -1.63 3.84 18.90
N ALA A 13 -0.75 2.87 18.65
CA ALA A 13 -0.97 1.81 17.68
C ALA A 13 -2.12 0.88 18.11
N LYS A 14 -2.15 0.47 19.38
CA LYS A 14 -3.21 -0.39 19.96
C LYS A 14 -4.59 0.29 19.92
N MET A 15 -4.63 1.60 20.10
CA MET A 15 -5.86 2.41 20.03
C MET A 15 -6.27 2.75 18.60
N HIS A 16 -5.48 2.38 17.58
CA HIS A 16 -5.72 2.72 16.17
C HIS A 16 -5.95 4.22 15.95
N VAL A 17 -5.07 5.05 16.53
CA VAL A 17 -5.26 6.51 16.54
C VAL A 17 -5.18 7.08 15.12
N SER A 18 -6.24 7.76 14.71
CA SER A 18 -6.36 8.42 13.40
C SER A 18 -6.29 9.93 13.48
N TYR A 19 -6.56 10.51 14.64
CA TYR A 19 -6.47 11.95 14.92
C TYR A 19 -6.22 12.18 16.41
N LEU A 20 -5.67 13.36 16.74
CA LEU A 20 -5.49 13.85 18.10
C LEU A 20 -6.03 15.27 18.20
N ASN A 21 -6.64 15.59 19.34
CA ASN A 21 -7.02 16.95 19.63
C ASN A 21 -5.77 17.77 19.97
N SER A 22 -5.41 18.75 19.14
CA SER A 22 -4.21 19.57 19.27
C SER A 22 -4.21 20.56 20.42
N ILE A 23 -5.32 20.65 21.19
CA ILE A 23 -5.47 21.60 22.29
C ILE A 23 -5.91 20.94 23.61
N TYR A 24 -6.15 19.62 23.62
CA TYR A 24 -6.74 18.95 24.78
C TYR A 24 -5.78 18.86 25.97
N SER A 25 -4.51 18.51 25.75
CA SER A 25 -3.51 18.39 26.82
C SER A 25 -2.22 19.08 26.40
N LYS A 26 -2.15 20.38 26.70
CA LYS A 26 -1.02 21.20 26.31
C LYS A 26 0.30 20.69 26.86
N GLU A 27 0.32 20.23 28.12
CA GLU A 27 1.54 19.71 28.77
C GLU A 27 2.10 18.50 28.04
N VAL A 28 1.26 17.53 27.68
CA VAL A 28 1.68 16.32 26.93
C VAL A 28 2.15 16.67 25.52
N LEU A 29 1.43 17.56 24.84
CA LEU A 29 1.81 17.95 23.49
C LEU A 29 3.09 18.77 23.46
N ASP A 30 3.33 19.63 24.45
CA ASP A 30 4.55 20.41 24.55
C ASP A 30 5.75 19.52 24.92
N ASP A 31 5.56 18.49 25.76
CA ASP A 31 6.59 17.48 26.03
C ASP A 31 6.97 16.74 24.76
N TRP A 32 6.01 16.20 23.99
CA TRP A 32 6.28 15.54 22.70
C TRP A 32 6.95 16.46 21.68
N LYS A 33 6.66 17.75 21.67
CA LYS A 33 7.34 18.71 20.78
C LYS A 33 8.78 18.99 21.21
N ALA A 34 9.06 18.90 22.49
CA ALA A 34 10.40 19.13 23.04
C ALA A 34 11.33 17.91 22.88
N GLN A 35 10.78 16.69 22.99
CA GLN A 35 11.54 15.45 22.87
C GLN A 35 11.95 15.17 21.43
N ARG A 36 13.13 14.59 21.23
CA ARG A 36 13.71 14.28 19.92
C ARG A 36 13.99 12.80 19.77
N ILE A 37 13.72 12.28 18.59
CA ILE A 37 13.99 10.89 18.19
C ILE A 37 14.63 10.84 16.81
N MET A 38 15.41 9.78 16.58
CA MET A 38 15.94 9.49 15.23
C MET A 38 14.90 8.68 14.44
N TRP A 39 14.48 9.19 13.29
CA TRP A 39 13.57 8.52 12.37
C TRP A 39 14.05 8.67 10.93
N ASN A 40 14.25 7.55 10.22
CA ASN A 40 14.77 7.51 8.85
C ASN A 40 16.05 8.36 8.65
N GLY A 41 16.98 8.31 9.64
CA GLY A 41 18.24 9.04 9.60
C GLY A 41 18.14 10.55 9.84
N LYS A 42 16.97 11.04 10.27
CA LYS A 42 16.72 12.44 10.61
C LYS A 42 16.24 12.55 12.06
N GLU A 43 16.66 13.61 12.72
CA GLU A 43 16.14 13.96 14.04
C GLU A 43 14.79 14.70 13.86
N ILE A 44 13.74 14.18 14.49
CA ILE A 44 12.40 14.79 14.49
C ILE A 44 11.86 14.82 15.92
N SER A 45 10.80 15.63 16.15
CA SER A 45 10.10 15.59 17.43
C SER A 45 9.23 14.34 17.55
N GLU A 46 8.96 13.90 18.78
CA GLU A 46 7.97 12.84 19.03
C GLU A 46 6.60 13.25 18.51
N TYR A 47 6.25 14.52 18.61
CA TYR A 47 5.01 15.07 18.05
C TYR A 47 4.92 14.90 16.54
N ASP A 48 6.00 15.20 15.81
CA ASP A 48 6.04 15.02 14.35
C ASP A 48 5.96 13.54 13.98
N TYR A 49 6.61 12.66 14.75
CA TYR A 49 6.52 11.22 14.55
C TYR A 49 5.07 10.75 14.68
N ILE A 50 4.38 11.12 15.76
CA ILE A 50 2.97 10.79 15.99
C ILE A 50 2.12 11.31 14.82
N GLY A 51 2.28 12.58 14.45
CA GLY A 51 1.55 13.20 13.34
C GLY A 51 1.73 12.46 12.01
N ARG A 52 2.93 11.94 11.75
CA ARG A 52 3.23 11.16 10.53
C ARG A 52 2.66 9.76 10.54
N HIS A 53 2.31 9.20 11.71
CA HIS A 53 1.79 7.84 11.85
C HIS A 53 0.30 7.77 12.22
N MET A 54 -0.35 8.91 12.46
CA MET A 54 -1.80 8.93 12.65
C MET A 54 -2.54 8.45 11.41
N GLY A 55 -3.56 7.63 11.61
CA GLY A 55 -4.31 7.02 10.51
C GLY A 55 -3.55 5.86 9.86
N TYR A 56 -3.86 5.60 8.60
CA TYR A 56 -3.15 4.61 7.77
C TYR A 56 -1.95 5.25 7.05
N ARG A 57 -0.93 4.43 6.76
CA ARG A 57 0.27 4.85 6.02
C ARG A 57 0.79 3.68 5.19
N PHE A 58 0.28 3.55 3.97
CA PHE A 58 0.64 2.45 3.07
C PHE A 58 1.92 2.74 2.29
N THR A 59 2.84 1.79 2.31
CA THR A 59 4.08 1.82 1.55
C THR A 59 4.25 0.50 0.81
N VAL A 60 4.62 0.52 -0.46
CA VAL A 60 5.01 -0.68 -1.20
C VAL A 60 6.45 -1.01 -0.85
N THR A 61 6.68 -2.13 -0.17
CA THR A 61 8.01 -2.55 0.27
C THR A 61 8.68 -3.52 -0.70
N GLN A 62 7.90 -4.26 -1.50
CA GLN A 62 8.42 -5.19 -2.48
C GLN A 62 7.47 -5.34 -3.67
N VAL A 63 8.06 -5.51 -4.85
CA VAL A 63 7.35 -5.91 -6.08
C VAL A 63 8.06 -7.11 -6.68
N LYS A 64 7.31 -8.17 -6.99
CA LYS A 64 7.79 -9.37 -7.68
C LYS A 64 6.96 -9.62 -8.91
N ILE A 65 7.61 -10.04 -10.01
CA ILE A 65 6.94 -10.47 -11.23
C ILE A 65 7.29 -11.94 -11.44
N SER A 66 6.28 -12.80 -11.51
CA SER A 66 6.42 -14.22 -11.77
C SER A 66 5.65 -14.61 -13.03
N ARG A 67 6.24 -15.52 -13.83
CA ARG A 67 5.56 -16.13 -14.99
C ARG A 67 4.96 -17.45 -14.55
N VAL A 68 3.66 -17.63 -14.77
CA VAL A 68 2.95 -18.88 -14.49
C VAL A 68 2.76 -19.59 -15.82
N SER A 69 3.56 -20.64 -16.06
CA SER A 69 3.32 -21.58 -17.18
C SER A 69 2.23 -22.54 -16.74
N GLN A 70 1.10 -22.57 -17.41
CA GLN A 70 0.11 -23.64 -17.17
C GLN A 70 0.60 -24.93 -17.84
N GLU A 71 0.95 -25.94 -17.04
CA GLU A 71 1.13 -27.30 -17.53
C GLU A 71 -0.19 -27.81 -18.11
N LYS A 72 -0.14 -28.26 -19.36
CA LYS A 72 -1.28 -28.90 -20.01
C LYS A 72 -1.64 -30.18 -19.26
N LYS A 73 -2.82 -30.29 -18.68
CA LYS A 73 -3.47 -31.57 -18.49
C LYS A 73 -3.69 -32.19 -19.88
N LYS A 74 -3.00 -33.30 -20.16
CA LYS A 74 -3.23 -34.08 -21.37
C LYS A 74 -4.69 -34.48 -21.46
N GLN A 75 -5.44 -33.84 -22.34
CA GLN A 75 -6.68 -34.38 -22.88
C GLN A 75 -6.62 -34.31 -24.39
N THR A 76 -6.85 -35.49 -24.96
CA THR A 76 -7.01 -35.89 -26.35
C THR A 76 -7.40 -34.84 -27.39
N GLN A 77 -6.62 -34.85 -28.48
CA GLN A 77 -6.88 -34.47 -29.87
C GLN A 77 -7.70 -33.24 -30.24
N SER A 78 -7.04 -32.45 -31.12
CA SER A 78 -7.56 -31.39 -31.99
C SER A 78 -8.22 -30.19 -31.29
N ASP A 79 -7.36 -29.22 -30.97
CA ASP A 79 -7.64 -27.80 -31.24
C ASP A 79 -6.35 -27.00 -30.97
N THR A 80 -5.97 -26.17 -31.92
CA THR A 80 -4.84 -25.25 -31.82
C THR A 80 -5.18 -24.13 -30.87
N GLN A 81 -5.24 -24.42 -29.55
CA GLN A 81 -5.42 -23.39 -28.54
C GLN A 81 -4.03 -22.83 -28.16
N SER A 82 -3.84 -21.58 -28.52
CA SER A 82 -2.71 -20.76 -28.09
C SER A 82 -2.51 -20.86 -26.57
N GLN A 83 -1.29 -21.17 -26.14
CA GLN A 83 -0.92 -21.17 -24.72
C GLN A 83 -1.02 -19.76 -24.18
N ILE A 84 -2.04 -19.47 -23.41
CA ILE A 84 -2.16 -18.21 -22.69
C ILE A 84 -1.29 -18.31 -21.45
N SER A 85 -0.07 -17.79 -21.55
CA SER A 85 0.81 -17.64 -20.39
C SER A 85 0.32 -16.45 -19.56
N LYS A 86 0.24 -16.62 -18.26
CA LYS A 86 -0.12 -15.55 -17.30
C LYS A 86 1.12 -15.12 -16.54
N SER A 87 1.27 -13.82 -16.36
CA SER A 87 2.22 -13.26 -15.40
C SER A 87 1.45 -12.78 -14.17
N VAL A 88 2.04 -12.93 -13.00
CA VAL A 88 1.48 -12.41 -11.75
C VAL A 88 2.44 -11.38 -11.19
N ILE A 89 1.93 -10.18 -10.94
CA ILE A 89 2.66 -9.17 -10.19
C ILE A 89 2.19 -9.25 -8.74
N THR A 90 3.12 -9.47 -7.85
CA THR A 90 2.90 -9.53 -6.41
C THR A 90 3.48 -8.28 -5.76
N PHE A 91 2.67 -7.58 -4.98
CA PHE A 91 3.08 -6.42 -4.19
C PHE A 91 3.04 -6.79 -2.71
N THR A 92 4.10 -6.45 -1.97
CA THR A 92 4.06 -6.44 -0.52
C THR A 92 3.84 -5.00 -0.06
N ILE A 93 2.75 -4.78 0.67
CA ILE A 93 2.33 -3.48 1.18
C ILE A 93 2.45 -3.51 2.69
N LYS A 94 3.12 -2.53 3.25
CA LYS A 94 3.21 -2.32 4.70
C LYS A 94 2.36 -1.12 5.10
N ASN A 95 1.51 -1.32 6.10
CA ASN A 95 0.83 -0.21 6.77
C ASN A 95 1.64 0.19 8.01
N THR A 96 2.37 1.28 7.92
CA THR A 96 3.18 1.81 9.04
C THR A 96 2.42 2.82 9.89
N GLY A 97 1.17 3.14 9.54
CA GLY A 97 0.31 4.00 10.35
C GLY A 97 -0.29 3.27 11.56
N PHE A 98 -0.79 4.02 12.52
CA PHE A 98 -1.41 3.48 13.73
C PHE A 98 -2.79 2.85 13.49
N ALA A 99 -3.46 3.20 12.40
CA ALA A 99 -4.81 2.74 12.11
C ALA A 99 -4.93 2.08 10.73
N ASN A 100 -6.06 1.43 10.51
CA ASN A 100 -6.45 0.92 9.21
C ASN A 100 -7.18 1.99 8.40
N LEU A 101 -7.26 1.79 7.08
CA LEU A 101 -8.20 2.54 6.26
C LEU A 101 -9.63 2.16 6.66
N CYS A 102 -10.47 3.14 7.00
CA CYS A 102 -11.86 2.89 7.38
C CYS A 102 -12.86 3.07 6.23
N GLU A 103 -12.44 3.69 5.13
CA GLU A 103 -13.29 3.95 3.97
C GLU A 103 -13.13 2.86 2.91
N GLU A 104 -14.19 2.61 2.15
CA GLU A 104 -14.11 1.70 1.00
C GLU A 104 -13.23 2.28 -0.11
N ALA A 105 -12.28 1.46 -0.56
CA ALA A 105 -11.36 1.81 -1.62
C ALA A 105 -11.15 0.63 -2.57
N VAL A 106 -10.73 0.95 -3.79
CA VAL A 106 -10.33 -0.02 -4.81
C VAL A 106 -8.85 0.16 -5.08
N CYS A 107 -8.11 -0.95 -5.08
CA CYS A 107 -6.73 -0.98 -5.53
C CYS A 107 -6.68 -1.37 -7.01
N ARG A 108 -5.97 -0.60 -7.82
CA ARG A 108 -5.81 -0.83 -9.26
C ARG A 108 -4.35 -0.78 -9.66
N LEU A 109 -3.97 -1.65 -10.57
CA LEU A 109 -2.74 -1.53 -11.32
C LEU A 109 -3.03 -0.80 -12.62
N ILE A 110 -2.41 0.35 -12.83
CA ILE A 110 -2.53 1.15 -14.05
C ILE A 110 -1.29 0.94 -14.89
N LEU A 111 -1.50 0.59 -16.15
CA LEU A 111 -0.46 0.55 -17.17
C LEU A 111 -0.58 1.81 -18.00
N THR A 112 0.52 2.54 -18.15
CA THR A 112 0.58 3.74 -19.00
C THR A 112 1.60 3.53 -20.10
N GLU A 113 1.32 4.11 -21.25
CA GLU A 113 2.24 4.23 -22.38
C GLU A 113 2.26 5.68 -22.82
N ASN A 114 3.44 6.26 -23.02
CA ASN A 114 3.61 7.68 -23.36
C ASN A 114 2.90 8.64 -22.39
N ASN A 115 2.81 8.27 -21.11
CA ASN A 115 2.09 8.97 -20.03
C ASN A 115 0.54 8.98 -20.18
N GLU A 116 -0.03 8.20 -21.08
CA GLU A 116 -1.47 7.97 -21.17
C GLU A 116 -1.85 6.64 -20.54
N ASN A 117 -3.01 6.59 -19.87
CA ASN A 117 -3.52 5.37 -19.28
C ASN A 117 -4.02 4.43 -20.38
N VAL A 118 -3.32 3.31 -20.59
CA VAL A 118 -3.67 2.33 -21.62
C VAL A 118 -4.59 1.26 -21.05
N LYS A 119 -4.33 0.80 -19.82
CA LYS A 119 -5.10 -0.29 -19.20
C LYS A 119 -5.10 -0.19 -17.68
N ALA A 120 -6.21 -0.56 -17.07
CA ALA A 120 -6.37 -0.64 -15.63
C ALA A 120 -6.82 -2.07 -15.23
N PHE A 121 -6.20 -2.63 -14.20
CA PHE A 121 -6.54 -3.93 -13.64
C PHE A 121 -6.93 -3.74 -12.18
N GLU A 122 -8.15 -4.11 -11.83
CA GLU A 122 -8.58 -4.09 -10.44
C GLU A 122 -7.97 -5.27 -9.68
N ILE A 123 -7.37 -4.98 -8.53
CA ILE A 123 -6.78 -5.98 -7.65
C ILE A 123 -7.85 -6.40 -6.64
N LYS A 124 -8.12 -7.69 -6.57
CA LYS A 124 -9.10 -8.27 -5.63
C LYS A 124 -8.51 -8.29 -4.20
N SER A 125 -8.48 -7.13 -3.59
CA SER A 125 -8.06 -6.97 -2.20
C SER A 125 -8.79 -5.78 -1.60
N ASP A 126 -9.27 -5.92 -0.38
CA ASP A 126 -9.91 -4.81 0.35
C ASP A 126 -8.86 -4.04 1.15
N PRO A 127 -8.52 -2.79 0.79
CA PRO A 127 -7.51 -2.02 1.51
C PRO A 127 -7.81 -1.77 2.99
N ARG A 128 -9.07 -1.94 3.43
CA ARG A 128 -9.45 -1.85 4.86
C ARG A 128 -8.87 -2.99 5.69
N THR A 129 -8.54 -4.12 5.05
CA THR A 129 -7.91 -5.28 5.71
C THR A 129 -6.38 -5.22 5.75
N TRP A 130 -5.77 -4.16 5.22
CA TRP A 130 -4.33 -3.95 5.30
C TRP A 130 -3.98 -3.37 6.67
N ASN A 131 -3.85 -4.29 7.62
CA ASN A 131 -3.78 -3.94 9.03
C ASN A 131 -2.55 -3.12 9.40
N SER A 132 -2.74 -2.24 10.38
CA SER A 132 -1.66 -1.46 11.00
C SER A 132 -0.50 -2.36 11.45
N CYS A 133 0.72 -1.90 11.25
CA CYS A 133 1.97 -2.57 11.63
C CYS A 133 2.19 -3.96 11.00
N THR A 134 1.43 -4.34 9.96
CA THR A 134 1.57 -5.63 9.27
C THR A 134 1.89 -5.47 7.80
N ASP A 135 2.46 -6.52 7.23
CA ASP A 135 2.66 -6.66 5.78
C ASP A 135 1.46 -7.38 5.16
N THR A 136 0.98 -6.87 4.05
CA THR A 136 -0.08 -7.50 3.24
C THR A 136 0.46 -7.81 1.86
N VAL A 137 0.25 -9.03 1.39
CA VAL A 137 0.62 -9.45 0.04
C VAL A 137 -0.62 -9.42 -0.85
N ILE A 138 -0.54 -8.69 -1.95
CA ILE A 138 -1.61 -8.62 -2.96
C ILE A 138 -1.08 -9.05 -4.32
N GLU A 139 -1.94 -9.66 -5.13
CA GLU A 139 -1.58 -10.21 -6.43
C GLU A 139 -2.45 -9.63 -7.54
N CYS A 140 -1.81 -9.29 -8.65
CA CYS A 140 -2.46 -8.87 -9.88
C CYS A 140 -2.08 -9.81 -11.02
N PRO A 141 -2.95 -10.75 -11.43
CA PRO A 141 -2.70 -11.57 -12.60
C PRO A 141 -2.89 -10.75 -13.87
N ILE A 142 -1.88 -10.80 -14.76
CA ILE A 142 -1.90 -10.10 -16.05
C ILE A 142 -1.68 -11.10 -17.17
N LEU A 143 -2.43 -11.00 -18.25
CA LEU A 143 -2.21 -11.81 -19.44
C LEU A 143 -0.88 -11.44 -20.09
N GLN A 144 -0.13 -12.43 -20.55
CA GLN A 144 1.21 -12.23 -21.13
C GLN A 144 1.17 -11.34 -22.38
N GLU A 145 0.10 -11.37 -23.14
CA GLU A 145 -0.11 -10.51 -24.31
C GLU A 145 0.01 -9.02 -23.99
N VAL A 146 -0.35 -8.64 -22.77
CA VAL A 146 -0.22 -7.27 -22.28
C VAL A 146 1.25 -6.86 -22.18
N TRP A 147 2.16 -7.82 -21.88
CA TRP A 147 3.60 -7.57 -21.75
C TRP A 147 4.35 -7.55 -23.06
N THR A 148 3.91 -8.33 -24.05
CA THR A 148 4.60 -8.48 -25.35
C THR A 148 4.40 -7.28 -26.28
N GLN A 149 3.39 -6.47 -26.01
CA GLN A 149 3.04 -5.28 -26.81
C GLN A 149 3.66 -3.98 -26.28
N GLN A 150 4.50 -4.05 -25.25
CA GLN A 150 4.96 -2.85 -24.54
C GLN A 150 6.24 -2.25 -25.16
N SER A 151 6.22 -0.93 -25.28
CA SER A 151 7.39 -0.12 -25.61
C SER A 151 8.28 0.10 -24.37
N GLN A 152 9.53 0.59 -24.58
CA GLN A 152 10.42 1.00 -23.48
C GLN A 152 9.87 2.14 -22.61
N GLN A 153 8.75 2.74 -22.99
CA GLN A 153 8.10 3.86 -22.27
C GLN A 153 6.90 3.41 -21.41
N THR A 154 6.67 2.10 -21.27
CA THR A 154 5.59 1.58 -20.45
C THR A 154 5.93 1.71 -18.95
N LYS A 155 5.03 2.31 -18.19
CA LYS A 155 5.14 2.42 -16.72
C LYS A 155 3.95 1.75 -16.05
N LEU A 156 4.18 1.25 -14.84
CA LEU A 156 3.18 0.65 -13.98
C LEU A 156 2.98 1.53 -12.75
N PHE A 157 1.74 1.82 -12.42
CA PHE A 157 1.36 2.56 -11.23
C PHE A 157 0.36 1.75 -10.41
N LEU A 158 0.61 1.63 -9.12
CA LEU A 158 -0.36 1.12 -8.17
C LEU A 158 -1.18 2.30 -7.65
N GLN A 159 -2.50 2.25 -7.80
CA GLN A 159 -3.41 3.33 -7.45
C GLN A 159 -4.46 2.84 -6.46
N LEU A 160 -4.71 3.64 -5.41
CA LEU A 160 -5.83 3.47 -4.51
C LEU A 160 -6.87 4.56 -4.79
N ILE A 161 -8.14 4.15 -4.94
CA ILE A 161 -9.24 5.07 -5.22
C ILE A 161 -10.32 4.86 -4.19
N ARG A 162 -10.70 5.93 -3.52
CA ARG A 162 -11.82 5.95 -2.59
C ARG A 162 -13.15 5.78 -3.35
N LYS A 163 -13.97 4.80 -2.97
CA LYS A 163 -15.20 4.51 -3.71
C LYS A 163 -16.24 5.62 -3.63
N ARG A 164 -16.32 6.30 -2.49
CA ARG A 164 -17.34 7.32 -2.23
C ARG A 164 -17.34 8.48 -3.23
N ASP A 165 -16.16 8.95 -3.62
CA ASP A 165 -16.00 10.18 -4.41
C ASP A 165 -14.95 10.07 -5.53
N GLY A 166 -14.35 8.89 -5.72
CA GLY A 166 -13.35 8.65 -6.76
C GLY A 166 -12.00 9.32 -6.53
N ARG A 167 -11.76 9.90 -5.35
CA ARG A 167 -10.48 10.55 -5.06
C ARG A 167 -9.36 9.52 -4.88
N ILE A 168 -8.17 9.88 -5.34
CA ILE A 168 -6.97 9.10 -5.14
C ILE A 168 -6.55 9.17 -3.68
N ILE A 169 -6.22 8.02 -3.11
CA ILE A 169 -5.59 7.89 -1.80
C ILE A 169 -4.09 7.84 -2.04
N GLU A 170 -3.36 8.79 -1.46
CA GLU A 170 -1.92 8.91 -1.62
C GLU A 170 -1.17 7.80 -0.85
N TRP A 171 -0.09 7.32 -1.47
CA TRP A 171 0.84 6.39 -0.83
C TRP A 171 1.82 7.16 0.04
N ALA A 172 2.24 6.54 1.14
CA ALA A 172 3.31 7.08 1.96
C ALA A 172 4.66 6.85 1.28
N ASN A 173 5.41 7.92 1.10
CA ASN A 173 6.78 7.91 0.58
C ASN A 173 7.79 7.97 1.72
#